data_9a7786f17a526edd659f34350b2b6b99
#
_entry.id   9a7786f17a526edd659f34350b2b6b99
#
_cell.length_a   1.000
_cell.length_b   1.000
_cell.length_c   1.000
_cell.angle_alpha   90.00
_cell.angle_beta   90.00
_cell.angle_gamma   90.00
#
_symmetry.space_group_name_H-M   'P 1'
#
loop_
_entity.id
_entity.type
_entity.pdbx_description
1 polymer ?
#
loop_
_entity_poly.entity_id
_entity_poly.type
_entity_poly.pdbx_seq_one_letter_code
_entity_poly.pdbx_strand_id
1 'polypeptide(L)'
;FNRIVKEKASWAVSANYVDYGKMKQTDENNIQMGEFSAKDIALAGHFSYMLGKNFVGGITAKFITSYIGDYNSIAVGFDLGLNYYDPDQELSLSAVAKNLGGQLKAYNEDYEKMPIDLQVGVTKGFENMPFRVSGTLVNLNHWDKGLKNHLVVGAELLLGDNLWLGGGYNARRAD
;
A
#
# COMPACT_ATOMS: atom_id res chain seq x y z
N PHE A 1 -14.92 -1.66 -5.38
CA PHE A 1 -16.00 -0.76 -5.83
C PHE A 1 -15.57 0.69 -5.61
N ASN A 2 -15.77 1.56 -6.59
CA ASN A 2 -15.40 2.98 -6.54
C ASN A 2 -16.56 3.85 -7.05
N ARG A 3 -16.78 5.03 -6.45
CA ARG A 3 -17.78 6.02 -6.88
C ARG A 3 -17.30 7.45 -6.61
N ILE A 4 -17.47 8.32 -7.62
CA ILE A 4 -17.24 9.76 -7.51
C ILE A 4 -18.54 10.43 -7.05
N VAL A 5 -18.45 11.34 -6.09
CA VAL A 5 -19.58 12.10 -5.54
C VAL A 5 -19.32 13.59 -5.68
N LYS A 6 -20.24 14.32 -6.34
CA LYS A 6 -20.22 15.78 -6.49
C LYS A 6 -18.88 16.33 -7.03
N GLU A 7 -18.22 15.59 -7.95
CA GLU A 7 -16.95 15.99 -8.63
C GLU A 7 -15.76 16.32 -7.68
N LYS A 8 -15.98 16.39 -6.37
CA LYS A 8 -14.97 16.78 -5.39
C LYS A 8 -14.58 15.67 -4.42
N ALA A 9 -15.39 14.64 -4.33
CA ALA A 9 -15.15 13.53 -3.42
C ALA A 9 -15.23 12.21 -4.16
N SER A 10 -14.42 11.25 -3.78
CA SER A 10 -14.58 9.87 -4.18
C SER A 10 -14.45 8.94 -3.00
N TRP A 11 -15.12 7.81 -3.07
CA TRP A 11 -14.95 6.75 -2.10
C TRP A 11 -14.86 5.40 -2.82
N ALA A 12 -14.13 4.49 -2.20
CA ALA A 12 -13.98 3.15 -2.69
C ALA A 12 -13.97 2.16 -1.52
N VAL A 13 -14.30 0.92 -1.82
CA VAL A 13 -14.15 -0.20 -0.89
C VAL A 13 -13.34 -1.27 -1.61
N SER A 14 -12.38 -1.84 -0.92
CA SER A 14 -11.57 -2.94 -1.41
C SER A 14 -11.53 -4.08 -0.40
N ALA A 15 -11.38 -5.30 -0.92
CA ALA A 15 -11.15 -6.49 -0.14
C ALA A 15 -9.96 -7.24 -0.73
N ASN A 16 -9.09 -7.72 0.12
CA ASN A 16 -7.98 -8.59 -0.24
C ASN A 16 -8.07 -9.88 0.57
N TYR A 17 -7.91 -11.00 -0.11
CA TYR A 17 -7.87 -12.32 0.50
C TYR A 17 -6.61 -13.04 0.04
N VAL A 18 -5.84 -13.51 0.99
CA VAL A 18 -4.63 -14.31 0.73
C VAL A 18 -4.78 -15.64 1.45
N ASP A 19 -4.66 -16.73 0.71
CA ASP A 19 -4.59 -18.09 1.25
C ASP A 19 -3.17 -18.62 1.00
N TYR A 20 -2.47 -18.94 2.08
CA TYR A 20 -1.11 -19.47 2.03
C TYR A 20 -1.10 -21.00 1.83
N GLY A 21 -2.28 -21.61 1.72
CA GLY A 21 -2.44 -23.04 1.57
C GLY A 21 -2.17 -23.80 2.87
N LYS A 22 -1.93 -25.10 2.70
CA LYS A 22 -1.60 -26.01 3.80
C LYS A 22 -0.11 -26.09 4.01
N MET A 23 0.32 -25.99 5.26
CA MET A 23 1.69 -26.13 5.71
C MET A 23 1.82 -27.33 6.64
N LYS A 24 2.92 -28.04 6.53
CA LYS A 24 3.21 -29.19 7.42
C LYS A 24 3.62 -28.68 8.78
N GLN A 25 2.98 -29.20 9.81
CA GLN A 25 3.38 -29.01 11.19
C GLN A 25 4.38 -30.09 11.57
N THR A 26 5.57 -29.70 12.03
CA THR A 26 6.61 -30.63 12.50
C THR A 26 6.97 -30.34 13.95
N ASP A 27 7.38 -31.38 14.67
CA ASP A 27 7.96 -31.25 16.00
C ASP A 27 9.46 -30.83 15.94
N GLU A 28 10.10 -30.71 17.11
CA GLU A 28 11.53 -30.37 17.25
C GLU A 28 12.47 -31.41 16.58
N ASN A 29 11.98 -32.62 16.30
CA ASN A 29 12.70 -33.72 15.65
C ASN A 29 12.38 -33.82 14.15
N ASN A 30 11.71 -32.83 13.55
CA ASN A 30 11.21 -32.86 12.18
C ASN A 30 10.20 -33.95 11.87
N ILE A 31 9.53 -34.53 12.87
CA ILE A 31 8.45 -35.51 12.67
C ILE A 31 7.16 -34.74 12.33
N GLN A 32 6.51 -35.12 11.24
CA GLN A 32 5.26 -34.49 10.83
C GLN A 32 4.15 -34.85 11.82
N MET A 33 3.61 -33.81 12.51
CA MET A 33 2.53 -33.93 13.49
C MET A 33 1.15 -33.65 12.92
N GLY A 34 1.09 -32.99 11.73
CA GLY A 34 -0.17 -32.61 11.10
C GLY A 34 0.01 -31.57 10.01
N GLU A 35 -1.08 -30.91 9.64
CA GLU A 35 -1.12 -29.79 8.71
C GLU A 35 -1.90 -28.63 9.33
N PHE A 36 -1.48 -27.40 9.04
CA PHE A 36 -2.24 -26.21 9.37
C PHE A 36 -2.33 -25.30 8.15
N SER A 37 -3.28 -24.36 8.14
CA SER A 37 -3.42 -23.35 7.08
C SER A 37 -3.28 -21.96 7.65
N ALA A 38 -2.84 -21.02 6.80
CA ALA A 38 -2.83 -19.60 7.13
C ALA A 38 -3.60 -18.82 6.07
N LYS A 39 -4.33 -17.77 6.52
CA LYS A 39 -5.18 -16.95 5.67
C LYS A 39 -5.20 -15.51 6.20
N ASP A 40 -5.13 -14.53 5.28
CA ASP A 40 -5.31 -13.13 5.59
C ASP A 40 -6.51 -12.57 4.84
N ILE A 41 -7.32 -11.79 5.54
CA ILE A 41 -8.45 -11.04 4.99
C ILE A 41 -8.26 -9.58 5.37
N ALA A 42 -8.20 -8.70 4.38
CA ALA A 42 -8.13 -7.26 4.60
C ALA A 42 -9.29 -6.58 3.89
N LEU A 43 -10.08 -5.81 4.63
CA LEU A 43 -11.12 -4.93 4.13
C LEU A 43 -10.65 -3.50 4.28
N ALA A 44 -10.83 -2.66 3.26
CA ALA A 44 -10.48 -1.26 3.34
C ALA A 44 -11.55 -0.36 2.74
N GLY A 45 -11.84 0.73 3.45
CA GLY A 45 -12.64 1.85 2.97
C GLY A 45 -11.73 3.03 2.67
N HIS A 46 -11.89 3.61 1.49
CA HIS A 46 -11.09 4.73 1.00
C HIS A 46 -11.98 5.93 0.78
N PHE A 47 -11.53 7.09 1.20
CA PHE A 47 -12.19 8.36 0.93
C PHE A 47 -11.16 9.39 0.50
N SER A 48 -11.47 10.15 -0.55
CA SER A 48 -10.65 11.27 -1.00
C SER A 48 -11.50 12.50 -1.28
N TYR A 49 -10.90 13.66 -1.06
CA TYR A 49 -11.57 14.95 -1.21
C TYR A 49 -10.63 16.00 -1.81
N MET A 50 -11.15 16.78 -2.75
CA MET A 50 -10.44 17.93 -3.30
C MET A 50 -10.42 19.07 -2.29
N LEU A 51 -9.25 19.30 -1.67
CA LEU A 51 -9.04 20.36 -0.68
C LEU A 51 -8.89 21.75 -1.33
N GLY A 52 -8.55 21.78 -2.62
CA GLY A 52 -8.37 23.00 -3.39
C GLY A 52 -8.22 22.68 -4.88
N LYS A 53 -7.84 23.66 -5.68
CA LYS A 53 -7.72 23.50 -7.14
C LYS A 53 -6.73 22.38 -7.53
N ASN A 54 -5.62 22.27 -6.80
CA ASN A 54 -4.51 21.37 -7.12
C ASN A 54 -4.25 20.34 -6.01
N PHE A 55 -4.97 20.40 -4.88
CA PHE A 55 -4.72 19.53 -3.74
C PHE A 55 -5.86 18.54 -3.51
N VAL A 56 -5.49 17.29 -3.28
CA VAL A 56 -6.41 16.20 -2.91
C VAL A 56 -5.89 15.54 -1.62
N GLY A 57 -6.74 15.48 -0.61
CA GLY A 57 -6.50 14.69 0.60
C GLY A 57 -7.19 13.35 0.52
N GLY A 58 -6.61 12.32 1.12
CA GLY A 58 -7.17 10.99 1.19
C GLY A 58 -6.99 10.34 2.55
N ILE A 59 -7.97 9.54 2.94
CA ILE A 59 -7.90 8.67 4.11
C ILE A 59 -8.35 7.27 3.74
N THR A 60 -7.66 6.26 4.26
CA THR A 60 -8.05 4.87 4.17
C THR A 60 -8.18 4.29 5.57
N ALA A 61 -9.28 3.61 5.85
CA ALA A 61 -9.46 2.80 7.05
C ALA A 61 -9.37 1.32 6.66
N LYS A 62 -8.57 0.54 7.40
CA LYS A 62 -8.30 -0.87 7.14
C LYS A 62 -8.72 -1.72 8.34
N PHE A 63 -9.37 -2.82 8.05
CA PHE A 63 -9.63 -3.90 8.99
C PHE A 63 -8.97 -5.17 8.47
N ILE A 64 -8.09 -5.76 9.27
CA ILE A 64 -7.31 -6.93 8.88
C ILE A 64 -7.57 -8.03 9.88
N THR A 65 -7.89 -9.22 9.41
CA THR A 65 -7.96 -10.43 10.22
C THR A 65 -7.10 -11.52 9.60
N SER A 66 -6.26 -12.13 10.42
CA SER A 66 -5.32 -13.17 10.02
C SER A 66 -5.56 -14.43 10.84
N TYR A 67 -5.50 -15.55 10.21
CA TYR A 67 -5.70 -16.88 10.79
C TYR A 67 -4.46 -17.73 10.53
N ILE A 68 -3.94 -18.39 11.57
CA ILE A 68 -2.83 -19.33 11.50
C ILE A 68 -3.20 -20.55 12.35
N GLY A 69 -3.57 -21.65 11.70
CA GLY A 69 -4.12 -22.83 12.40
C GLY A 69 -5.36 -22.44 13.21
N ASP A 70 -5.31 -22.67 14.52
CA ASP A 70 -6.39 -22.35 15.47
C ASP A 70 -6.31 -20.92 16.04
N TYR A 71 -5.27 -20.15 15.68
CA TYR A 71 -5.03 -18.80 16.18
C TYR A 71 -5.57 -17.77 15.21
N ASN A 72 -6.10 -16.65 15.75
CA ASN A 72 -6.50 -15.52 14.96
C ASN A 72 -6.01 -14.19 15.54
N SER A 73 -5.69 -13.27 14.66
CA SER A 73 -5.31 -11.89 14.99
C SER A 73 -6.26 -10.91 14.29
N ILE A 74 -6.50 -9.78 14.92
CA ILE A 74 -7.31 -8.68 14.37
C ILE A 74 -6.50 -7.40 14.51
N ALA A 75 -6.41 -6.64 13.43
CA ALA A 75 -5.75 -5.33 13.40
C ALA A 75 -6.61 -4.27 12.71
N VAL A 76 -6.45 -3.04 13.12
CA VAL A 76 -7.00 -1.86 12.45
C VAL A 76 -5.88 -0.89 12.11
N GLY A 77 -6.00 -0.25 10.97
CA GLY A 77 -5.01 0.71 10.51
C GLY A 77 -5.64 1.80 9.66
N PHE A 78 -4.94 2.94 9.61
CA PHE A 78 -5.32 4.08 8.79
C PHE A 78 -4.16 4.47 7.90
N ASP A 79 -4.46 4.93 6.68
CA ASP A 79 -3.50 5.63 5.84
C ASP A 79 -4.01 7.05 5.60
N LEU A 80 -3.09 8.00 5.61
CA LEU A 80 -3.36 9.41 5.29
C LEU A 80 -2.51 9.80 4.09
N GLY A 81 -3.12 10.44 3.09
CA GLY A 81 -2.45 10.87 1.88
C GLY A 81 -2.77 12.31 1.52
N LEU A 82 -1.78 13.00 0.98
CA LEU A 82 -1.93 14.31 0.37
C LEU A 82 -1.25 14.27 -1.00
N ASN A 83 -1.96 14.74 -2.02
CA ASN A 83 -1.44 14.88 -3.37
C ASN A 83 -1.62 16.30 -3.88
N TYR A 84 -0.58 16.85 -4.47
CA TYR A 84 -0.59 18.04 -5.29
C TYR A 84 -0.49 17.62 -6.75
N TYR A 85 -1.35 18.17 -7.60
CA TYR A 85 -1.32 17.91 -9.03
C TYR A 85 -1.42 19.23 -9.80
N ASP A 86 -0.45 19.45 -10.66
CA ASP A 86 -0.39 20.58 -11.61
C ASP A 86 -0.63 20.01 -13.03
N PRO A 87 -1.82 20.24 -13.61
CA PRO A 87 -2.13 19.74 -14.94
C PRO A 87 -1.33 20.44 -16.06
N ASP A 88 -0.96 21.71 -15.86
CA ASP A 88 -0.23 22.49 -16.87
C ASP A 88 1.22 22.00 -16.99
N GLN A 89 1.77 21.49 -15.91
CA GLN A 89 3.11 20.91 -15.87
C GLN A 89 3.13 19.38 -15.92
N GLU A 90 1.97 18.72 -15.90
CA GLU A 90 1.85 17.26 -15.73
C GLU A 90 2.66 16.74 -14.53
N LEU A 91 2.69 17.51 -13.46
CA LEU A 91 3.47 17.22 -12.25
C LEU A 91 2.55 16.79 -11.10
N SER A 92 2.83 15.65 -10.51
CA SER A 92 2.20 15.20 -9.27
C SER A 92 3.24 15.04 -8.16
N LEU A 93 2.94 15.61 -7.00
CA LEU A 93 3.71 15.43 -5.77
C LEU A 93 2.82 14.78 -4.72
N SER A 94 3.29 13.76 -4.06
CA SER A 94 2.50 13.03 -3.06
C SER A 94 3.27 12.80 -1.77
N ALA A 95 2.55 12.81 -0.65
CA ALA A 95 3.03 12.38 0.65
C ALA A 95 1.99 11.45 1.29
N VAL A 96 2.43 10.33 1.85
CA VAL A 96 1.55 9.32 2.44
C VAL A 96 2.14 8.81 3.75
N ALA A 97 1.31 8.73 4.79
CA ALA A 97 1.59 7.99 6.00
C ALA A 97 0.72 6.74 6.03
N LYS A 98 1.33 5.56 6.03
CA LYS A 98 0.63 4.27 5.96
C LYS A 98 0.72 3.51 7.26
N ASN A 99 -0.30 2.65 7.48
CA ASN A 99 -0.34 1.70 8.59
C ASN A 99 -0.29 2.36 9.97
N LEU A 100 -0.96 3.51 10.12
CA LEU A 100 -1.16 4.17 11.40
C LEU A 100 -2.19 3.36 12.20
N GLY A 101 -1.75 2.46 13.09
CA GLY A 101 -2.65 1.59 13.83
C GLY A 101 -1.94 0.47 14.57
N GLY A 102 -2.67 -0.58 14.90
CA GLY A 102 -2.14 -1.72 15.64
C GLY A 102 -3.11 -2.89 15.72
N GLN A 103 -2.68 -3.95 16.35
CA GLN A 103 -3.53 -5.10 16.66
C GLN A 103 -4.52 -4.78 17.76
N LEU A 104 -5.77 -5.18 17.57
CA LEU A 104 -6.82 -5.22 18.59
C LEU A 104 -6.84 -6.57 19.31
N LYS A 105 -6.44 -7.63 18.60
CA LYS A 105 -6.30 -8.97 19.12
C LYS A 105 -5.04 -9.60 18.54
N ALA A 106 -4.12 -10.03 19.38
CA ALA A 106 -2.93 -10.77 19.00
C ALA A 106 -3.22 -12.28 18.87
N TYR A 107 -2.34 -13.04 18.23
CA TYR A 107 -2.43 -14.51 18.16
C TYR A 107 -2.25 -15.16 19.54
N ASN A 108 -1.39 -14.56 20.36
CA ASN A 108 -1.09 -14.87 21.74
C ASN A 108 -1.12 -13.58 22.57
N GLU A 109 -0.46 -13.52 23.69
CA GLU A 109 -0.44 -12.31 24.55
C GLU A 109 0.44 -11.17 24.03
N ASP A 110 1.27 -11.42 23.02
CA ASP A 110 2.20 -10.43 22.45
C ASP A 110 1.55 -9.66 21.28
N TYR A 111 1.38 -8.35 21.46
CA TYR A 111 0.85 -7.44 20.45
C TYR A 111 1.94 -6.93 19.53
N GLU A 112 1.79 -7.14 18.24
CA GLU A 112 2.66 -6.60 17.21
C GLU A 112 2.24 -5.19 16.79
N LYS A 113 3.21 -4.31 16.60
CA LYS A 113 2.97 -2.98 16.05
C LYS A 113 2.85 -3.08 14.52
N MET A 114 1.87 -2.38 13.95
CA MET A 114 1.83 -2.24 12.50
C MET A 114 3.07 -1.46 12.00
N PRO A 115 3.71 -1.91 10.92
CA PRO A 115 4.87 -1.22 10.37
C PRO A 115 4.44 0.10 9.73
N ILE A 116 4.60 1.20 10.45
CA ILE A 116 4.35 2.55 9.92
C ILE A 116 5.31 2.79 8.76
N ASP A 117 4.81 3.34 7.68
CA ASP A 117 5.59 3.66 6.47
C ASP A 117 5.26 5.07 5.99
N LEU A 118 6.23 5.97 6.07
CA LEU A 118 6.15 7.32 5.53
C LEU A 118 6.75 7.33 4.12
N GLN A 119 6.00 7.85 3.16
CA GLN A 119 6.37 7.87 1.76
C GLN A 119 6.20 9.28 1.17
N VAL A 120 7.10 9.64 0.26
CA VAL A 120 6.92 10.81 -0.63
C VAL A 120 7.19 10.38 -2.07
N GLY A 121 6.44 10.93 -3.00
CA GLY A 121 6.54 10.58 -4.40
C GLY A 121 6.43 11.78 -5.31
N VAL A 122 7.05 11.66 -6.47
CA VAL A 122 6.94 12.59 -7.59
C VAL A 122 6.64 11.81 -8.86
N THR A 123 5.69 12.32 -9.65
CA THR A 123 5.42 11.81 -11.00
C THR A 123 5.42 12.98 -11.96
N LYS A 124 6.13 12.83 -13.07
CA LYS A 124 6.24 13.85 -14.13
C LYS A 124 5.87 13.23 -15.47
N GLY A 125 4.86 13.80 -16.11
CA GLY A 125 4.58 13.64 -17.52
C GLY A 125 5.39 14.63 -18.36
N PHE A 126 5.43 14.44 -19.66
CA PHE A 126 6.15 15.32 -20.59
C PHE A 126 5.23 15.71 -21.73
N GLU A 127 5.05 17.00 -21.93
CA GLU A 127 4.28 17.51 -23.06
C GLU A 127 4.75 16.88 -24.38
N ASN A 128 3.79 16.47 -25.19
CA ASN A 128 4.03 15.84 -26.49
C ASN A 128 4.78 14.48 -26.48
N MET A 129 4.97 13.88 -25.32
CA MET A 129 5.55 12.54 -25.21
C MET A 129 4.58 11.61 -24.48
N PRO A 130 4.31 10.41 -25.01
CA PRO A 130 3.35 9.49 -24.44
C PRO A 130 3.95 8.72 -23.26
N PHE A 131 4.80 9.34 -22.44
CA PHE A 131 5.34 8.68 -21.27
C PHE A 131 5.41 9.60 -20.05
N ARG A 132 5.40 8.98 -18.89
CA ARG A 132 5.64 9.64 -17.61
C ARG A 132 6.57 8.80 -16.74
N VAL A 133 7.32 9.47 -15.88
CA VAL A 133 8.24 8.85 -14.93
C VAL A 133 7.83 9.15 -13.51
N SER A 134 8.09 8.22 -12.63
CA SER A 134 7.80 8.37 -11.20
C SER A 134 8.99 7.96 -10.34
N GLY A 135 9.14 8.65 -9.23
CA GLY A 135 10.09 8.31 -8.17
C GLY A 135 9.39 8.39 -6.81
N THR A 136 9.57 7.39 -5.98
CA THR A 136 8.99 7.35 -4.63
C THR A 136 10.05 6.94 -3.63
N LEU A 137 10.14 7.69 -2.55
CA LEU A 137 10.90 7.31 -1.37
C LEU A 137 9.96 6.69 -0.35
N VAL A 138 10.28 5.49 0.10
CA VAL A 138 9.48 4.69 1.04
C VAL A 138 10.22 4.47 2.35
N ASN A 139 9.51 4.14 3.42
CA ASN A 139 10.04 3.88 4.77
C ASN A 139 10.91 5.04 5.31
N LEU A 140 10.52 6.28 5.09
CA LEU A 140 11.25 7.46 5.54
C LEU A 140 11.40 7.57 7.07
N ASN A 141 10.55 6.87 7.81
CA ASN A 141 10.61 6.76 9.27
C ASN A 141 11.69 5.78 9.79
N HIS A 142 12.33 4.99 8.90
CA HIS A 142 13.42 4.05 9.23
C HIS A 142 14.56 4.23 8.25
N TRP A 143 15.27 5.35 8.36
CA TRP A 143 16.36 5.75 7.44
C TRP A 143 17.71 5.18 7.86
N ASP A 144 17.80 3.87 8.05
CA ASP A 144 18.99 3.18 8.58
C ASP A 144 19.87 2.51 7.52
N LYS A 145 19.40 2.38 6.28
CA LYS A 145 20.07 1.59 5.22
C LYS A 145 20.48 2.35 3.96
N GLY A 146 20.50 3.68 4.02
CA GLY A 146 20.87 4.55 2.88
C GLY A 146 19.81 4.65 1.79
N LEU A 147 19.97 5.63 0.90
CA LEU A 147 18.96 6.03 -0.09
C LEU A 147 18.50 4.90 -1.02
N LYS A 148 19.36 3.98 -1.39
CA LYS A 148 19.03 2.88 -2.32
C LYS A 148 17.88 2.03 -1.80
N ASN A 149 17.82 1.75 -0.50
CA ASN A 149 16.80 0.90 0.10
C ASN A 149 15.43 1.58 0.26
N HIS A 150 15.36 2.86 -0.06
CA HIS A 150 14.13 3.65 0.03
C HIS A 150 13.59 4.04 -1.32
N LEU A 151 14.36 3.86 -2.42
CA LEU A 151 14.01 4.35 -3.74
C LEU A 151 13.22 3.31 -4.53
N VAL A 152 12.07 3.73 -5.02
CA VAL A 152 11.26 3.04 -6.03
C VAL A 152 11.13 3.97 -7.23
N VAL A 153 11.44 3.49 -8.43
CA VAL A 153 11.29 4.25 -9.68
C VAL A 153 10.35 3.52 -10.61
N GLY A 154 9.61 4.27 -11.42
CA GLY A 154 8.69 3.74 -12.40
C GLY A 154 8.65 4.58 -13.66
N ALA A 155 8.28 3.94 -14.75
CA ALA A 155 8.00 4.60 -16.02
C ALA A 155 6.75 3.98 -16.66
N GLU A 156 5.94 4.80 -17.30
CA GLU A 156 4.74 4.40 -17.99
C GLU A 156 4.71 5.00 -19.38
N LEU A 157 4.32 4.18 -20.35
CA LEU A 157 4.07 4.57 -21.74
C LEU A 157 2.55 4.57 -21.97
N LEU A 158 2.03 5.72 -22.39
CA LEU A 158 0.60 5.94 -22.65
C LEU A 158 0.34 5.74 -24.14
N LEU A 159 -0.36 4.67 -24.50
CA LEU A 159 -0.68 4.30 -25.89
C LEU A 159 -2.14 4.65 -26.20
N GLY A 160 -2.40 5.97 -26.40
CA GLY A 160 -3.75 6.49 -26.56
C GLY A 160 -4.53 6.53 -25.23
N ASP A 161 -5.86 6.63 -25.33
CA ASP A 161 -6.71 6.89 -24.14
C ASP A 161 -7.03 5.62 -23.32
N ASN A 162 -6.79 4.44 -23.87
CA ASN A 162 -7.27 3.18 -23.30
C ASN A 162 -6.19 2.15 -22.98
N LEU A 163 -4.95 2.39 -23.41
CA LEU A 163 -3.86 1.44 -23.19
C LEU A 163 -2.64 2.14 -22.61
N TRP A 164 -2.09 1.56 -21.59
CA TRP A 164 -0.82 1.98 -21.02
C TRP A 164 0.04 0.76 -20.68
N LEU A 165 1.35 0.92 -20.77
CA LEU A 165 2.35 -0.06 -20.37
C LEU A 165 3.24 0.57 -19.32
N GLY A 166 3.43 -0.10 -18.20
CA GLY A 166 4.26 0.41 -17.11
C GLY A 166 5.24 -0.62 -16.59
N GLY A 167 6.38 -0.13 -16.13
CA GLY A 167 7.39 -0.92 -15.46
C GLY A 167 8.00 -0.13 -14.32
N GLY A 168 8.48 -0.84 -13.30
CA GLY A 168 9.11 -0.21 -12.14
C GLY A 168 10.17 -1.09 -11.51
N TYR A 169 11.06 -0.44 -10.77
CA TYR A 169 12.14 -1.07 -10.05
C TYR A 169 12.12 -0.61 -8.60
N ASN A 170 12.13 -1.57 -7.68
CA ASN A 170 12.26 -1.33 -6.26
C ASN A 170 13.65 -1.75 -5.81
N ALA A 171 14.50 -0.78 -5.53
CA ALA A 171 15.91 -1.02 -5.20
C ALA A 171 16.11 -1.86 -3.91
N ARG A 172 15.14 -1.85 -3.00
CA ARG A 172 15.17 -2.67 -1.77
C ARG A 172 15.06 -4.18 -2.03
N ARG A 173 14.46 -4.59 -3.17
CA ARG A 173 14.25 -6.01 -3.51
C ARG A 173 15.40 -6.62 -4.32
N ALA A 174 16.44 -5.86 -4.57
CA ALA A 174 17.58 -6.27 -5.41
C ALA A 174 18.74 -6.91 -4.62
N ASP A 175 18.63 -6.95 -3.27
CA ASP A 175 19.62 -7.57 -2.38
C ASP A 175 19.19 -8.97 -1.94
#